data_1d261b2142d3ef74a526bc1d18f74d8f
#
_entry.id   1d261b2142d3ef74a526bc1d18f74d8f
#
_cell.length_a   1.000
_cell.length_b   1.000
_cell.length_c   1.000
_cell.angle_alpha   90.00
_cell.angle_beta   90.00
_cell.angle_gamma   90.00
#
_symmetry.space_group_name_H-M   'P 1'
#
loop_
_entity.id
_entity.type
_entity.pdbx_description
1 polymer ?
#
loop_
_entity_poly.entity_id
_entity_poly.type
_entity_poly.pdbx_seq_one_letter_code
_entity_poly.pdbx_strand_id
1 'polypeptide(L)'
;MGGLGHVGVQIAKAMGAEVSVISHGCSKEADARRFGADHFYATSEEGVLESLRGTFDLILCTVSAEGLDYAGYMAALRPYGVFVDVGLPSEPVSLPLRSFVNGGKSFAGSQIGGIAETQEMLDFCAAHGVIPQVEMISGEDITQAYDNIVDSRVRYRYVIDTSTFPESA
;
A
#
# COMPACT_ATOMS: atom_id res chain seq x y z
N MET A 1 2.05 3.15 -4.54
CA MET A 1 0.73 2.45 -4.48
C MET A 1 0.82 1.23 -5.39
N GLY A 2 0.46 0.06 -4.91
CA GLY A 2 0.50 -1.23 -5.62
C GLY A 2 -0.74 -2.07 -5.29
N GLY A 3 -0.61 -3.42 -5.43
CA GLY A 3 -1.72 -4.37 -5.23
C GLY A 3 -2.41 -4.31 -3.87
N LEU A 4 -1.69 -4.07 -2.79
CA LEU A 4 -2.27 -3.82 -1.46
C LEU A 4 -2.73 -2.36 -1.31
N GLY A 5 -1.88 -1.42 -1.72
CA GLY A 5 -2.11 0.00 -1.49
C GLY A 5 -3.38 0.54 -2.15
N HIS A 6 -3.78 0.07 -3.35
CA HIS A 6 -4.98 0.59 -4.00
C HIS A 6 -6.29 0.18 -3.30
N VAL A 7 -6.31 -0.98 -2.63
CA VAL A 7 -7.43 -1.39 -1.77
C VAL A 7 -7.36 -0.67 -0.43
N GLY A 8 -6.15 -0.51 0.14
CA GLY A 8 -5.95 0.24 1.38
C GLY A 8 -6.46 1.68 1.31
N VAL A 9 -6.25 2.38 0.18
CA VAL A 9 -6.80 3.72 -0.07
C VAL A 9 -8.32 3.72 -0.01
N GLN A 10 -8.97 2.77 -0.68
CA GLN A 10 -10.43 2.67 -0.73
C GLN A 10 -11.03 2.34 0.66
N ILE A 11 -10.41 1.40 1.39
CA ILE A 11 -10.83 1.04 2.75
C ILE A 11 -10.69 2.24 3.68
N ALA A 12 -9.53 2.90 3.70
CA ALA A 12 -9.30 4.06 4.56
C ALA A 12 -10.30 5.19 4.26
N LYS A 13 -10.60 5.43 2.99
CA LYS A 13 -11.61 6.41 2.58
C LYS A 13 -13.01 6.02 3.04
N ALA A 14 -13.40 4.76 2.89
CA ALA A 14 -14.69 4.23 3.35
C ALA A 14 -14.83 4.30 4.90
N MET A 15 -13.71 4.22 5.63
CA MET A 15 -13.67 4.42 7.08
C MET A 15 -13.73 5.90 7.49
N GLY A 16 -13.77 6.83 6.54
CA GLY A 16 -13.88 8.27 6.79
C GLY A 16 -12.56 9.00 7.01
N ALA A 17 -11.42 8.38 6.69
CA ALA A 17 -10.13 9.04 6.80
C ALA A 17 -9.92 10.10 5.70
N GLU A 18 -9.13 11.12 6.01
CA GLU A 18 -8.46 11.95 5.01
C GLU A 18 -7.23 11.18 4.50
N VAL A 19 -7.27 10.78 3.24
CA VAL A 19 -6.30 9.84 2.67
C VAL A 19 -5.26 10.54 1.81
N SER A 20 -4.01 10.39 2.19
CA SER A 20 -2.85 10.82 1.41
C SER A 20 -2.13 9.59 0.84
N VAL A 21 -1.84 9.60 -0.45
CA VAL A 21 -1.00 8.59 -1.09
C VAL A 21 0.40 9.14 -1.29
N ILE A 22 1.40 8.43 -0.77
CA ILE A 22 2.82 8.70 -1.03
C ILE A 22 3.33 7.59 -1.95
N SER A 23 3.87 7.95 -3.11
CA SER A 23 4.39 7.02 -4.10
C SER A 23 5.72 7.53 -4.66
N HIS A 24 6.53 6.65 -5.29
CA HIS A 24 7.82 7.09 -5.82
C HIS A 24 7.66 8.18 -6.89
N GLY A 25 6.81 7.97 -7.88
CA GLY A 25 6.58 8.92 -8.97
C GLY A 25 5.10 9.22 -9.21
N CYS A 26 4.82 10.20 -10.08
CA CYS A 26 3.48 10.73 -10.35
C CYS A 26 2.57 9.81 -11.18
N SER A 27 3.10 8.74 -11.80
CA SER A 27 2.36 7.91 -12.77
C SER A 27 1.07 7.26 -12.23
N LYS A 28 0.91 7.22 -10.90
CA LYS A 28 -0.25 6.62 -10.22
C LYS A 28 -1.18 7.66 -9.58
N GLU A 29 -0.96 8.95 -9.80
CA GLU A 29 -1.76 10.00 -9.15
C GLU A 29 -3.24 9.94 -9.58
N ALA A 30 -3.50 9.85 -10.89
CA ALA A 30 -4.87 9.77 -11.39
C ALA A 30 -5.64 8.57 -10.81
N ASP A 31 -4.98 7.43 -10.68
CA ASP A 31 -5.55 6.25 -10.07
C ASP A 31 -5.77 6.43 -8.56
N ALA A 32 -4.81 7.02 -7.85
CA ALA A 32 -4.95 7.30 -6.42
C ALA A 32 -6.17 8.19 -6.14
N ARG A 33 -6.35 9.25 -6.93
CA ARG A 33 -7.52 10.13 -6.87
C ARG A 33 -8.81 9.37 -7.14
N ARG A 34 -8.83 8.52 -8.16
CA ARG A 34 -9.99 7.70 -8.51
C ARG A 34 -10.37 6.72 -7.40
N PHE A 35 -9.40 6.20 -6.65
CA PHE A 35 -9.63 5.33 -5.49
C PHE A 35 -10.01 6.09 -4.21
N GLY A 36 -10.05 7.41 -4.24
CA GLY A 36 -10.53 8.23 -3.14
C GLY A 36 -9.43 8.93 -2.33
N ALA A 37 -8.19 8.98 -2.82
CA ALA A 37 -7.15 9.79 -2.18
C ALA A 37 -7.48 11.29 -2.27
N ASP A 38 -7.40 11.96 -1.14
CA ASP A 38 -7.57 13.42 -1.04
C ASP A 38 -6.29 14.14 -1.46
N HIS A 39 -5.13 13.52 -1.21
CA HIS A 39 -3.81 14.08 -1.53
C HIS A 39 -2.91 13.04 -2.17
N PHE A 40 -1.96 13.52 -2.98
CA PHE A 40 -0.93 12.68 -3.59
C PHE A 40 0.42 13.38 -3.53
N TYR A 41 1.45 12.63 -3.17
CA TYR A 41 2.82 13.11 -3.04
C TYR A 41 3.79 12.14 -3.73
N ALA A 42 4.69 12.68 -4.56
CA ALA A 42 5.72 11.90 -5.25
C ALA A 42 7.07 12.06 -4.55
N THR A 43 7.63 10.98 -4.00
CA THR A 43 8.94 11.04 -3.31
C THR A 43 10.13 11.24 -4.26
N SER A 44 9.92 11.15 -5.57
CA SER A 44 10.90 11.58 -6.56
C SER A 44 11.10 13.10 -6.62
N GLU A 45 10.20 13.87 -6.04
CA GLU A 45 10.34 15.32 -5.88
C GLU A 45 11.16 15.62 -4.63
N GLU A 46 12.17 16.48 -4.77
CA GLU A 46 13.07 16.83 -3.67
C GLU A 46 12.30 17.58 -2.57
N GLY A 47 12.57 17.22 -1.32
CA GLY A 47 12.00 17.89 -0.15
C GLY A 47 10.56 17.52 0.20
N VAL A 48 9.93 16.58 -0.52
CA VAL A 48 8.53 16.18 -0.25
C VAL A 48 8.36 15.65 1.16
N LEU A 49 9.18 14.70 1.61
CA LEU A 49 9.04 14.13 2.97
C LEU A 49 9.30 15.17 4.06
N GLU A 50 10.22 16.12 3.82
CA GLU A 50 10.46 17.25 4.72
C GLU A 50 9.26 18.16 4.84
N SER A 51 8.56 18.44 3.74
CA SER A 51 7.35 19.27 3.71
C SER A 51 6.18 18.63 4.46
N LEU A 52 6.16 17.29 4.57
CA LEU A 52 5.13 16.51 5.24
C LEU A 52 5.40 16.30 6.74
N ARG A 53 6.43 16.93 7.32
CA ARG A 53 6.77 16.77 8.74
C ARG A 53 5.58 17.03 9.66
N GLY A 54 5.27 16.04 10.51
CA GLY A 54 4.19 16.17 11.51
C GLY A 54 2.78 16.25 10.92
N THR A 55 2.56 15.67 9.75
CA THR A 55 1.27 15.74 9.03
C THR A 55 0.34 14.57 9.37
N PHE A 56 0.86 13.35 9.49
CA PHE A 56 0.03 12.14 9.52
C PHE A 56 -0.17 11.56 10.91
N ASP A 57 -1.38 11.09 11.20
CA ASP A 57 -1.70 10.30 12.39
C ASP A 57 -1.27 8.84 12.21
N LEU A 58 -1.45 8.31 10.99
CA LEU A 58 -1.15 6.94 10.61
C LEU A 58 -0.45 6.92 9.25
N ILE A 59 0.61 6.14 9.14
CA ILE A 59 1.21 5.76 7.86
C ILE A 59 1.12 4.25 7.73
N LEU A 60 0.45 3.77 6.67
CA LEU A 60 0.41 2.36 6.29
C LEU A 60 1.37 2.11 5.13
N CYS A 61 2.49 1.45 5.42
CA CYS A 61 3.46 1.06 4.40
C CYS A 61 3.12 -0.31 3.82
N THR A 62 2.90 -0.35 2.51
CA THR A 62 2.61 -1.58 1.75
C THR A 62 3.74 -1.94 0.79
N VAL A 63 4.93 -1.38 1.02
CA VAL A 63 6.08 -1.49 0.12
C VAL A 63 7.14 -2.38 0.76
N SER A 64 7.73 -3.28 -0.03
CA SER A 64 8.85 -4.13 0.38
C SER A 64 10.17 -3.66 -0.26
N ALA A 65 10.28 -2.38 -0.64
CA ALA A 65 11.46 -1.85 -1.31
C ALA A 65 12.61 -1.66 -0.34
N GLU A 66 13.81 -1.97 -0.81
CA GLU A 66 15.04 -1.62 -0.11
C GLU A 66 15.28 -0.10 -0.16
N GLY A 67 15.93 0.43 0.88
CA GLY A 67 16.31 1.85 0.93
C GLY A 67 15.17 2.82 1.18
N LEU A 68 14.01 2.37 1.70
CA LEU A 68 12.94 3.28 2.11
C LEU A 68 13.44 4.21 3.22
N ASP A 69 13.18 5.52 3.06
CA ASP A 69 13.54 6.53 4.07
C ASP A 69 12.62 6.47 5.29
N TYR A 70 12.79 5.45 6.13
CA TYR A 70 12.02 5.31 7.36
C TYR A 70 12.16 6.51 8.30
N ALA A 71 13.32 7.19 8.30
CA ALA A 71 13.52 8.37 9.14
C ALA A 71 12.63 9.54 8.68
N GLY A 72 12.56 9.78 7.38
CA GLY A 72 11.68 10.78 6.78
C GLY A 72 10.21 10.47 7.02
N TYR A 73 9.78 9.23 6.82
CA TYR A 73 8.40 8.82 7.12
C TYR A 73 8.06 8.94 8.60
N MET A 74 8.97 8.55 9.50
CA MET A 74 8.77 8.75 10.94
C MET A 74 8.70 10.23 11.30
N ALA A 75 9.44 11.10 10.59
CA ALA A 75 9.34 12.56 10.78
C ALA A 75 7.99 13.13 10.30
N ALA A 76 7.39 12.54 9.26
CA ALA A 76 6.09 12.92 8.73
C ALA A 76 4.92 12.59 9.68
N LEU A 77 5.09 11.68 10.64
CA LEU A 77 4.10 11.43 11.67
C LEU A 77 4.00 12.57 12.68
N ARG A 78 2.78 12.87 13.14
CA ARG A 78 2.48 13.71 14.31
C ARG A 78 3.04 13.10 15.60
N PRO A 79 3.06 13.86 16.70
CA PRO A 79 3.19 13.27 18.03
C PRO A 79 2.14 12.17 18.24
N TYR A 80 2.56 11.03 18.81
CA TYR A 80 1.77 9.82 19.03
C TYR A 80 1.27 9.12 17.75
N GLY A 81 1.70 9.55 16.57
CA GLY A 81 1.39 8.90 15.30
C GLY A 81 2.00 7.49 15.19
N VAL A 82 1.41 6.67 14.35
CA VAL A 82 1.78 5.26 14.18
C VAL A 82 2.21 4.99 12.74
N PHE A 83 3.37 4.34 12.58
CA PHE A 83 3.78 3.74 11.32
C PHE A 83 3.49 2.25 11.37
N VAL A 84 2.68 1.76 10.44
CA VAL A 84 2.38 0.32 10.30
C VAL A 84 3.02 -0.20 9.03
N ASP A 85 3.92 -1.17 9.16
CA ASP A 85 4.54 -1.83 8.01
C ASP A 85 3.90 -3.21 7.79
N VAL A 86 3.37 -3.41 6.59
CA VAL A 86 2.86 -4.69 6.10
C VAL A 86 3.70 -5.20 4.92
N GLY A 87 4.75 -4.47 4.57
CA GLY A 87 5.78 -4.90 3.64
C GLY A 87 6.74 -5.91 4.30
N LEU A 88 7.45 -6.66 3.48
CA LEU A 88 8.46 -7.61 3.93
C LEU A 88 9.76 -7.32 3.16
N PRO A 89 10.57 -6.34 3.59
CA PRO A 89 11.88 -6.12 2.99
C PRO A 89 12.79 -7.34 3.23
N SER A 90 13.62 -7.67 2.27
CA SER A 90 14.54 -8.82 2.35
C SER A 90 15.70 -8.58 3.32
N GLU A 91 16.09 -7.31 3.50
CA GLU A 91 17.20 -6.91 4.34
C GLU A 91 16.72 -6.27 5.66
N PRO A 92 17.53 -6.37 6.73
CA PRO A 92 17.23 -5.70 8.00
C PRO A 92 17.10 -4.19 7.85
N VAL A 93 16.07 -3.61 8.47
CA VAL A 93 15.78 -2.19 8.46
C VAL A 93 16.37 -1.52 9.69
N SER A 94 17.10 -0.40 9.50
CA SER A 94 17.59 0.42 10.59
C SER A 94 16.61 1.54 10.93
N LEU A 95 16.17 1.58 12.18
CA LEU A 95 15.25 2.59 12.67
C LEU A 95 15.93 3.48 13.74
N PRO A 96 15.98 4.80 13.53
CA PRO A 96 16.61 5.69 14.51
C PRO A 96 15.69 5.85 15.73
N LEU A 97 16.08 5.30 16.89
CA LEU A 97 15.28 5.36 18.14
C LEU A 97 14.88 6.80 18.53
N ARG A 98 15.71 7.78 18.22
CA ARG A 98 15.39 9.19 18.46
C ARG A 98 14.09 9.64 17.79
N SER A 99 13.75 9.08 16.64
CA SER A 99 12.49 9.39 15.91
C SER A 99 11.25 8.93 16.67
N PHE A 100 11.37 7.91 17.52
CA PHE A 100 10.28 7.40 18.35
C PHE A 100 10.15 8.21 19.63
N VAL A 101 11.26 8.43 20.32
CA VAL A 101 11.29 9.19 21.59
C VAL A 101 10.76 10.61 21.37
N ASN A 102 11.15 11.25 20.27
CA ASN A 102 10.65 12.56 19.92
C ASN A 102 9.20 12.49 19.43
N GLY A 103 8.26 12.65 20.35
CA GLY A 103 6.83 12.69 20.05
C GLY A 103 6.07 11.41 20.37
N GLY A 104 6.68 10.43 21.06
CA GLY A 104 5.99 9.20 21.51
C GLY A 104 5.41 8.37 20.36
N LYS A 105 6.09 8.33 19.22
CA LYS A 105 5.62 7.64 18.00
C LYS A 105 5.76 6.14 18.14
N SER A 106 4.96 5.39 17.37
CA SER A 106 5.00 3.93 17.34
C SER A 106 5.36 3.41 15.95
N PHE A 107 6.02 2.26 15.92
CA PHE A 107 6.23 1.45 14.72
C PHE A 107 5.65 0.07 15.01
N ALA A 108 4.78 -0.40 14.13
CA ALA A 108 4.10 -1.67 14.27
C ALA A 108 4.14 -2.44 12.95
N GLY A 109 3.98 -3.74 13.04
CA GLY A 109 3.77 -4.61 11.88
C GLY A 109 2.43 -5.30 11.98
N SER A 110 1.94 -5.79 10.84
CA SER A 110 0.77 -6.65 10.78
C SER A 110 0.95 -7.68 9.67
N GLN A 111 0.40 -8.85 9.90
CA GLN A 111 0.30 -9.90 8.90
C GLN A 111 -1.15 -10.10 8.47
N ILE A 112 -1.42 -11.22 7.79
CA ILE A 112 -2.78 -11.61 7.37
C ILE A 112 -3.67 -11.84 8.60
N GLY A 113 -4.94 -11.46 8.46
CA GLY A 113 -5.97 -11.75 9.46
C GLY A 113 -6.40 -13.21 9.48
N GLY A 114 -7.09 -13.61 10.54
CA GLY A 114 -7.77 -14.89 10.63
C GLY A 114 -9.01 -14.97 9.72
N ILE A 115 -9.67 -16.12 9.68
CA ILE A 115 -10.85 -16.34 8.82
C ILE A 115 -11.98 -15.36 9.17
N ALA A 116 -12.24 -15.14 10.46
CA ALA A 116 -13.28 -14.23 10.92
C ALA A 116 -13.01 -12.77 10.50
N GLU A 117 -11.77 -12.30 10.71
CA GLU A 117 -11.34 -10.95 10.31
C GLU A 117 -11.39 -10.76 8.77
N THR A 118 -11.06 -11.81 8.01
CA THR A 118 -11.16 -11.80 6.56
C THR A 118 -12.62 -11.69 6.12
N GLN A 119 -13.54 -12.41 6.77
CA GLN A 119 -14.97 -12.29 6.47
C GLN A 119 -15.52 -10.90 6.82
N GLU A 120 -15.15 -10.34 7.97
CA GLU A 120 -15.52 -8.99 8.37
C GLU A 120 -15.03 -7.94 7.35
N MET A 121 -13.80 -8.08 6.87
CA MET A 121 -13.24 -7.22 5.83
C MET A 121 -14.01 -7.33 4.52
N LEU A 122 -14.39 -8.55 4.09
CA LEU A 122 -15.18 -8.76 2.88
C LEU A 122 -16.58 -8.15 2.99
N ASP A 123 -17.24 -8.31 4.15
CA ASP A 123 -18.55 -7.73 4.42
C ASP A 123 -18.49 -6.20 4.43
N PHE A 124 -17.44 -5.62 5.04
CA PHE A 124 -17.18 -4.18 4.99
C PHE A 124 -16.97 -3.70 3.55
N CYS A 125 -16.13 -4.36 2.77
CA CYS A 125 -15.87 -3.99 1.38
C CYS A 125 -17.14 -4.06 0.54
N ALA A 126 -17.95 -5.10 0.71
CA ALA A 126 -19.23 -5.24 0.01
C ALA A 126 -20.23 -4.12 0.37
N ALA A 127 -20.32 -3.76 1.65
CA ALA A 127 -21.20 -2.69 2.14
C ALA A 127 -20.80 -1.30 1.62
N HIS A 128 -19.52 -1.06 1.35
CA HIS A 128 -18.99 0.25 0.98
C HIS A 128 -18.55 0.34 -0.50
N GLY A 129 -18.76 -0.71 -1.30
CA GLY A 129 -18.38 -0.72 -2.71
C GLY A 129 -16.88 -0.71 -2.95
N VAL A 130 -16.09 -1.21 -2.01
CA VAL A 130 -14.63 -1.35 -2.16
C VAL A 130 -14.34 -2.55 -3.04
N ILE A 131 -13.77 -2.31 -4.22
CA ILE A 131 -13.50 -3.35 -5.22
C ILE A 131 -12.06 -3.23 -5.70
N PRO A 132 -11.27 -4.33 -5.67
CA PRO A 132 -9.93 -4.31 -6.24
C PRO A 132 -9.99 -4.16 -7.76
N GLN A 133 -9.08 -3.39 -8.32
CA GLN A 133 -8.89 -3.34 -9.76
C GLN A 133 -8.06 -4.54 -10.20
N VAL A 134 -8.61 -5.33 -11.12
CA VAL A 134 -7.99 -6.56 -11.62
C VAL A 134 -7.85 -6.55 -13.12
N GLU A 135 -6.85 -7.25 -13.61
CA GLU A 135 -6.62 -7.58 -15.02
C GLU A 135 -6.76 -9.10 -15.16
N MET A 136 -7.72 -9.54 -15.97
CA MET A 136 -7.92 -10.98 -16.24
C MET A 136 -6.85 -11.47 -17.20
N ILE A 137 -6.25 -12.62 -16.90
CA ILE A 137 -5.25 -13.27 -17.75
C ILE A 137 -5.60 -14.76 -17.94
N SER A 138 -5.10 -15.36 -19.02
CA SER A 138 -5.16 -16.79 -19.23
C SER A 138 -4.08 -17.56 -18.46
N GLY A 139 -4.21 -18.89 -18.37
CA GLY A 139 -3.18 -19.74 -17.78
C GLY A 139 -1.85 -19.68 -18.55
N GLU A 140 -1.88 -19.41 -19.85
CA GLU A 140 -0.69 -19.28 -20.70
C GLU A 140 0.12 -18.00 -20.41
N ASP A 141 -0.54 -16.95 -19.91
CA ASP A 141 0.07 -15.63 -19.68
C ASP A 141 0.81 -15.54 -18.33
N ILE A 142 0.76 -16.57 -17.49
CA ILE A 142 1.27 -16.53 -16.11
C ILE A 142 2.73 -16.08 -16.04
N THR A 143 3.59 -16.63 -16.90
CA THR A 143 5.03 -16.29 -16.92
C THR A 143 5.22 -14.81 -17.23
N GLN A 144 4.55 -14.29 -18.26
CA GLN A 144 4.62 -12.87 -18.60
C GLN A 144 4.02 -11.98 -17.49
N ALA A 145 2.97 -12.46 -16.81
CA ALA A 145 2.37 -11.74 -15.70
C ALA A 145 3.35 -11.58 -14.52
N TYR A 146 4.16 -12.60 -14.21
CA TYR A 146 5.23 -12.47 -13.23
C TYR A 146 6.25 -11.41 -13.59
N ASP A 147 6.72 -11.38 -14.85
CA ASP A 147 7.65 -10.35 -15.31
C ASP A 147 7.05 -8.95 -15.19
N ASN A 148 5.79 -8.80 -15.57
CA ASN A 148 5.07 -7.53 -15.45
C ASN A 148 4.88 -7.07 -14.00
N ILE A 149 4.73 -8.00 -13.04
CA ILE A 149 4.65 -7.68 -11.61
C ILE A 149 6.00 -7.15 -11.13
N VAL A 150 7.10 -7.82 -11.47
CA VAL A 150 8.47 -7.39 -11.12
C VAL A 150 8.75 -5.99 -11.67
N ASP A 151 8.35 -5.73 -12.91
CA ASP A 151 8.49 -4.42 -13.57
C ASP A 151 7.46 -3.37 -13.12
N SER A 152 6.59 -3.69 -12.15
CA SER A 152 5.51 -2.79 -11.67
C SER A 152 4.55 -2.29 -12.76
N ARG A 153 4.33 -3.07 -13.81
CA ARG A 153 3.46 -2.74 -14.96
C ARG A 153 1.98 -3.03 -14.70
N VAL A 154 1.67 -3.96 -13.77
CA VAL A 154 0.29 -4.35 -13.46
C VAL A 154 -0.52 -3.24 -12.78
N ARG A 155 -1.82 -3.16 -13.10
CA ARG A 155 -2.78 -2.20 -12.52
C ARG A 155 -4.08 -2.88 -12.10
N TYR A 156 -4.16 -3.54 -10.93
CA TYR A 156 -3.16 -3.65 -9.84
C TYR A 156 -2.97 -5.10 -9.43
N ARG A 157 -3.80 -6.01 -9.91
CA ARG A 157 -3.80 -7.45 -9.65
C ARG A 157 -4.10 -8.21 -10.91
N TYR A 158 -3.36 -9.27 -11.16
CA TYR A 158 -3.77 -10.28 -12.11
C TYR A 158 -4.71 -11.28 -11.46
N VAL A 159 -5.76 -11.67 -12.19
CA VAL A 159 -6.65 -12.78 -11.85
C VAL A 159 -6.61 -13.76 -13.02
N ILE A 160 -6.26 -15.01 -12.72
CA ILE A 160 -6.14 -16.06 -13.72
C ILE A 160 -7.53 -16.64 -13.97
N ASP A 161 -7.97 -16.68 -15.23
CA ASP A 161 -9.15 -17.44 -15.62
C ASP A 161 -8.78 -18.93 -15.66
N THR A 162 -9.21 -19.66 -14.66
CA THR A 162 -8.89 -21.07 -14.51
C THR A 162 -9.53 -21.97 -15.59
N SER A 163 -10.55 -21.48 -16.31
CA SER A 163 -11.14 -22.20 -17.45
C SER A 163 -10.20 -22.28 -18.66
N THR A 164 -9.15 -21.45 -18.68
CA THR A 164 -8.15 -21.41 -19.75
C THR A 164 -7.03 -22.44 -19.57
N PHE A 165 -6.98 -23.17 -18.46
CA PHE A 165 -6.03 -24.27 -18.31
C PHE A 165 -6.43 -25.45 -19.21
N PRO A 166 -5.46 -26.14 -19.82
CA PRO A 166 -5.77 -27.36 -20.56
C PRO A 166 -6.41 -28.40 -19.63
N GLU A 167 -7.44 -29.09 -20.13
CA GLU A 167 -7.99 -30.23 -19.40
C GLU A 167 -6.88 -31.26 -19.16
N SER A 168 -6.78 -31.70 -17.90
CA SER A 168 -5.83 -32.76 -17.56
C SER A 168 -6.22 -34.07 -18.31
N ALA A 169 -5.34 -34.52 -19.18
CA ALA A 169 -5.50 -35.80 -19.89
C ALA A 169 -5.50 -36.98 -18.92
#